data_a62968ac9b7e7c881bc1cfe4958cec05
#
_entry.id   a62968ac9b7e7c881bc1cfe4958cec05
#
_cell.length_a   1.000
_cell.length_b   1.000
_cell.length_c   1.000
_cell.angle_alpha   90.00
_cell.angle_beta   90.00
_cell.angle_gamma   90.00
#
_symmetry.space_group_name_H-M   'P 1'
#
loop_
_entity.id
_entity.type
_entity.pdbx_description
1 polymer ?
#
loop_
_entity_poly.entity_id
_entity_poly.type
_entity_poly.pdbx_seq_one_letter_code
_entity_poly.pdbx_strand_id
1 'polypeptide(L)'
;MNPYGNYNQTFEYLSSLANIRQDASITGAKNPKHYLQRAKLLLKLAGNPEKFAKKIIVVTGTSGKGTTCNILHQILSQAGKKVGTYFSPHPTTAIERIKVNELYISPNEFVQTVEKAKPIIEKCYQQLDAPSYFENFLLIALLYFKQKKCDYIIIEVGCGGRYDAANALSRIDLAAITNIGKDHLHIIGPTQKDIAYEKAGIIHKNICFTTERKKQLLKIFQNETKKTKSNLIKVNFKNNPNQELAATIAKHLKIKDQYIEKGIQTAKLPCHFEIVQKKPLIILDSAHNPDKLKYLTKKLKNSSIEGRLCFPEGKLHIIFALSAPKDIKACLKPLLDNFNAQVYATRFLIEQRNSTDPRKISSIIKKHWPKVKCQTFLDPWQAFYKAKQNLKSSQTLIITGSTYLCGELRKHWISEEQILKSRKSFN
;
A
#
# COMPACT_ATOMS: atom_id res chain seq x y z
N MET A 1 19.59 -26.08 -8.41
CA MET A 1 19.14 -24.88 -9.19
C MET A 1 18.10 -24.15 -8.38
N ASN A 2 18.14 -22.82 -8.37
CA ASN A 2 17.09 -22.02 -7.71
C ASN A 2 15.77 -22.22 -8.46
N PRO A 3 14.72 -22.81 -7.87
CA PRO A 3 13.45 -23.09 -8.56
C PRO A 3 12.71 -21.83 -9.01
N TYR A 4 13.14 -20.66 -8.53
CA TYR A 4 12.58 -19.35 -8.88
C TYR A 4 13.52 -18.48 -9.72
N GLY A 5 14.57 -19.07 -10.36
CA GLY A 5 15.55 -18.32 -11.16
C GLY A 5 14.90 -17.46 -12.24
N ASN A 6 13.98 -18.01 -13.02
CA ASN A 6 13.25 -17.29 -14.06
C ASN A 6 12.37 -16.17 -13.47
N TYR A 7 11.76 -16.35 -12.30
CA TYR A 7 10.99 -15.33 -11.61
C TYR A 7 11.88 -14.15 -11.20
N ASN A 8 13.04 -14.43 -10.60
CA ASN A 8 13.96 -13.39 -10.17
C ASN A 8 14.48 -12.57 -11.36
N GLN A 9 14.91 -13.22 -12.45
CA GLN A 9 15.34 -12.56 -13.69
C GLN A 9 14.21 -11.67 -14.28
N THR A 10 12.98 -12.18 -14.27
CA THR A 10 11.81 -11.43 -14.76
C THR A 10 11.53 -10.22 -13.88
N PHE A 11 11.67 -10.34 -12.57
CA PHE A 11 11.51 -9.22 -11.64
C PHE A 11 12.62 -8.18 -11.80
N GLU A 12 13.86 -8.62 -11.97
CA GLU A 12 15.02 -7.76 -12.27
C GLU A 12 14.82 -7.00 -13.57
N TYR A 13 14.34 -7.64 -14.64
CA TYR A 13 13.98 -6.98 -15.90
C TYR A 13 12.96 -5.85 -15.67
N LEU A 14 11.85 -6.12 -14.97
CA LEU A 14 10.85 -5.09 -14.68
C LEU A 14 11.40 -3.96 -13.81
N SER A 15 12.29 -4.27 -12.87
CA SER A 15 12.93 -3.31 -12.00
C SER A 15 13.92 -2.43 -12.76
N SER A 16 14.66 -3.00 -13.72
CA SER A 16 15.61 -2.27 -14.54
C SER A 16 14.94 -1.21 -15.45
N LEU A 17 13.69 -1.43 -15.86
CA LEU A 17 12.94 -0.43 -16.63
C LEU A 17 12.76 0.89 -15.88
N ALA A 18 12.88 0.89 -14.54
CA ALA A 18 12.86 2.11 -13.74
C ALA A 18 14.12 2.97 -13.91
N ASN A 19 15.21 2.42 -14.45
CA ASN A 19 16.46 3.13 -14.69
C ASN A 19 16.44 3.97 -15.97
N ILE A 20 15.47 3.74 -16.86
CA ILE A 20 15.26 4.58 -18.04
C ILE A 20 14.81 5.95 -17.53
N ARG A 21 15.60 7.02 -17.83
CA ARG A 21 15.22 8.40 -17.49
C ARG A 21 13.88 8.70 -18.15
N GLN A 22 12.90 8.84 -17.30
CA GLN A 22 11.60 9.37 -17.71
C GLN A 22 11.67 10.86 -17.44
N ASP A 23 11.62 11.69 -18.48
CA ASP A 23 11.67 13.17 -18.38
C ASP A 23 10.55 13.75 -17.54
N ALA A 24 9.68 12.93 -17.18
CA ALA A 24 8.56 13.22 -16.38
C ALA A 24 8.37 12.16 -15.29
N SER A 25 8.70 12.42 -14.03
CA SER A 25 8.14 11.68 -12.90
C SER A 25 6.75 12.27 -12.56
N ILE A 26 5.77 11.45 -12.22
CA ILE A 26 4.44 11.91 -11.70
C ILE A 26 4.63 13.04 -10.65
N THR A 27 5.77 13.06 -10.07
CA THR A 27 6.19 13.77 -8.91
C THR A 27 7.00 15.03 -9.20
N GLY A 28 6.47 15.92 -9.92
CA GLY A 28 7.11 17.18 -10.27
C GLY A 28 7.27 17.36 -11.76
N ALA A 29 6.55 16.58 -12.52
CA ALA A 29 6.54 16.67 -13.95
C ALA A 29 6.02 18.02 -14.41
N LYS A 30 6.77 18.66 -15.27
CA LYS A 30 6.29 19.81 -16.04
C LYS A 30 5.03 19.48 -16.85
N ASN A 31 4.78 18.19 -17.14
CA ASN A 31 3.61 17.72 -17.87
C ASN A 31 3.01 16.41 -17.31
N PRO A 32 2.22 16.45 -16.24
CA PRO A 32 1.61 15.25 -15.65
C PRO A 32 0.60 14.56 -16.57
N LYS A 33 0.09 15.25 -17.59
CA LYS A 33 -0.82 14.65 -18.60
C LYS A 33 -0.10 13.60 -19.45
N HIS A 34 1.20 13.74 -19.67
CA HIS A 34 2.01 12.79 -20.43
C HIS A 34 1.95 11.38 -19.84
N TYR A 35 2.00 11.25 -18.51
CA TYR A 35 1.86 9.91 -17.86
C TYR A 35 0.53 9.26 -18.12
N LEU A 36 -0.54 10.03 -17.98
CA LEU A 36 -1.86 9.49 -18.22
C LEU A 36 -2.03 9.10 -19.69
N GLN A 37 -1.42 9.85 -20.63
CA GLN A 37 -1.41 9.52 -22.05
C GLN A 37 -0.64 8.21 -22.29
N ARG A 38 0.55 8.06 -21.68
CA ARG A 38 1.35 6.84 -21.79
C ARG A 38 0.63 5.63 -21.21
N ALA A 39 0.06 5.73 -20.01
CA ALA A 39 -0.71 4.66 -19.42
C ALA A 39 -1.93 4.28 -20.26
N LYS A 40 -2.64 5.26 -20.87
CA LYS A 40 -3.74 5.02 -21.82
C LYS A 40 -3.28 4.31 -23.08
N LEU A 41 -2.14 4.73 -23.66
CA LEU A 41 -1.57 4.07 -24.83
C LEU A 41 -1.21 2.62 -24.50
N LEU A 42 -0.52 2.38 -23.38
CA LEU A 42 -0.13 1.05 -22.91
C LEU A 42 -1.35 0.10 -22.80
N LEU A 43 -2.42 0.57 -22.14
CA LEU A 43 -3.64 -0.23 -21.99
C LEU A 43 -4.38 -0.42 -23.32
N LYS A 44 -4.39 0.58 -24.20
CA LYS A 44 -4.96 0.48 -25.56
C LYS A 44 -4.21 -0.56 -26.41
N LEU A 45 -2.88 -0.56 -26.38
CA LEU A 45 -2.04 -1.54 -27.07
C LEU A 45 -2.27 -2.97 -26.55
N ALA A 46 -2.61 -3.12 -25.27
CA ALA A 46 -3.01 -4.38 -24.65
C ALA A 46 -4.48 -4.79 -24.97
N GLY A 47 -5.22 -3.98 -25.72
CA GLY A 47 -6.64 -4.21 -26.02
C GLY A 47 -7.58 -3.90 -24.86
N ASN A 48 -7.17 -3.00 -23.94
CA ASN A 48 -7.92 -2.63 -22.72
C ASN A 48 -8.37 -3.87 -21.93
N PRO A 49 -7.43 -4.61 -21.35
CA PRO A 49 -7.71 -5.91 -20.74
C PRO A 49 -8.71 -5.87 -19.59
N GLU A 50 -8.97 -4.72 -19.00
CA GLU A 50 -9.95 -4.53 -17.93
C GLU A 50 -11.42 -4.58 -18.39
N LYS A 51 -11.70 -4.40 -19.68
CA LYS A 51 -13.08 -4.30 -20.20
C LYS A 51 -13.93 -5.55 -19.98
N PHE A 52 -13.31 -6.72 -19.83
CA PHE A 52 -14.01 -7.98 -19.59
C PHE A 52 -14.69 -8.05 -18.22
N ALA A 53 -14.20 -7.32 -17.22
CA ALA A 53 -14.71 -7.38 -15.85
C ALA A 53 -16.13 -6.80 -15.74
N LYS A 54 -16.95 -7.37 -14.86
CA LYS A 54 -18.30 -6.85 -14.57
C LYS A 54 -18.23 -5.52 -13.84
N LYS A 55 -17.29 -5.38 -12.88
CA LYS A 55 -17.11 -4.17 -12.08
C LYS A 55 -15.63 -3.88 -11.85
N ILE A 56 -15.27 -2.61 -11.96
CA ILE A 56 -13.94 -2.07 -11.67
C ILE A 56 -14.07 -1.06 -10.54
N ILE A 57 -13.33 -1.30 -9.47
CA ILE A 57 -13.33 -0.48 -8.24
C ILE A 57 -11.93 0.08 -8.05
N VAL A 58 -11.81 1.41 -7.98
CA VAL A 58 -10.53 2.09 -7.77
C VAL A 58 -10.52 2.77 -6.41
N VAL A 59 -9.50 2.51 -5.62
CA VAL A 59 -9.37 3.02 -4.25
C VAL A 59 -8.16 3.93 -4.13
N THR A 60 -8.39 5.20 -3.78
CA THR A 60 -7.35 6.17 -3.42
C THR A 60 -7.51 6.69 -2.00
N GLY A 61 -6.54 7.45 -1.53
CA GLY A 61 -6.51 8.08 -0.22
C GLY A 61 -5.09 8.23 0.29
N THR A 62 -4.90 8.96 1.38
CA THR A 62 -3.59 9.10 2.02
C THR A 62 -3.25 7.85 2.83
N SER A 63 -4.20 7.34 3.61
CA SER A 63 -4.07 6.15 4.44
C SER A 63 -5.25 5.21 4.25
N GLY A 64 -5.05 3.90 4.47
CA GLY A 64 -6.14 2.91 4.45
C GLY A 64 -6.52 2.36 3.08
N LYS A 65 -5.87 2.76 1.97
CA LYS A 65 -6.13 2.23 0.62
C LYS A 65 -6.04 0.70 0.58
N GLY A 66 -4.86 0.15 0.83
CA GLY A 66 -4.63 -1.30 0.82
C GLY A 66 -5.52 -2.05 1.80
N THR A 67 -5.78 -1.48 2.99
CA THR A 67 -6.71 -2.04 3.97
C THR A 67 -8.13 -2.13 3.40
N THR A 68 -8.64 -1.05 2.79
CA THR A 68 -9.98 -1.03 2.16
C THR A 68 -10.05 -2.00 0.99
N CYS A 69 -9.03 -2.02 0.12
CA CYS A 69 -8.94 -2.97 -1.00
C CYS A 69 -8.98 -4.42 -0.49
N ASN A 70 -8.21 -4.74 0.55
CA ASN A 70 -8.12 -6.10 1.08
C ASN A 70 -9.42 -6.54 1.78
N ILE A 71 -10.07 -5.66 2.56
CA ILE A 71 -11.36 -5.96 3.18
C ILE A 71 -12.41 -6.20 2.09
N LEU A 72 -12.51 -5.32 1.10
CA LEU A 72 -13.46 -5.47 0.00
C LEU A 72 -13.19 -6.74 -0.81
N HIS A 73 -11.92 -7.05 -1.07
CA HIS A 73 -11.51 -8.30 -1.71
C HIS A 73 -12.02 -9.52 -0.94
N GLN A 74 -11.80 -9.57 0.38
CA GLN A 74 -12.26 -10.67 1.22
C GLN A 74 -13.79 -10.78 1.23
N ILE A 75 -14.51 -9.67 1.38
CA ILE A 75 -15.97 -9.66 1.33
C ILE A 75 -16.50 -10.27 0.02
N LEU A 76 -15.98 -9.81 -1.11
CA LEU A 76 -16.42 -10.29 -2.42
C LEU A 76 -16.03 -11.76 -2.65
N SER A 77 -14.83 -12.17 -2.21
CA SER A 77 -14.39 -13.57 -2.28
C SER A 77 -15.27 -14.49 -1.42
N GLN A 78 -15.60 -14.08 -0.19
CA GLN A 78 -16.54 -14.83 0.69
C GLN A 78 -17.94 -14.95 0.07
N ALA A 79 -18.36 -13.95 -0.70
CA ALA A 79 -19.62 -13.99 -1.46
C ALA A 79 -19.54 -14.80 -2.76
N GLY A 80 -18.50 -15.61 -2.95
CA GLY A 80 -18.32 -16.48 -4.12
C GLY A 80 -18.01 -15.74 -5.43
N LYS A 81 -17.59 -14.46 -5.36
CA LYS A 81 -17.21 -13.71 -6.56
C LYS A 81 -15.76 -14.02 -6.96
N LYS A 82 -15.47 -13.96 -8.24
CA LYS A 82 -14.10 -14.06 -8.75
C LYS A 82 -13.46 -12.68 -8.77
N VAL A 83 -12.56 -12.42 -7.84
CA VAL A 83 -12.03 -11.08 -7.54
C VAL A 83 -10.54 -11.01 -7.83
N GLY A 84 -10.13 -10.09 -8.68
CA GLY A 84 -8.75 -9.70 -8.87
C GLY A 84 -8.44 -8.41 -8.14
N THR A 85 -7.37 -8.35 -7.34
CA THR A 85 -6.96 -7.12 -6.65
C THR A 85 -5.48 -6.83 -6.89
N TYR A 86 -5.21 -5.58 -7.27
CA TYR A 86 -3.87 -5.02 -7.41
C TYR A 86 -3.54 -4.16 -6.18
N PHE A 87 -2.43 -4.49 -5.51
CA PHE A 87 -1.91 -3.79 -4.32
C PHE A 87 -0.60 -3.08 -4.61
N SER A 88 -0.33 -2.00 -3.87
CA SER A 88 0.97 -1.31 -3.93
C SER A 88 1.32 -0.57 -2.63
N PRO A 89 2.59 -0.68 -2.20
CA PRO A 89 3.65 -1.55 -2.67
C PRO A 89 3.49 -3.00 -2.16
N HIS A 90 4.33 -3.94 -2.62
CA HIS A 90 4.46 -5.25 -1.99
C HIS A 90 5.39 -5.16 -0.77
N PRO A 91 5.16 -5.94 0.30
CA PRO A 91 6.06 -5.98 1.45
C PRO A 91 7.30 -6.86 1.21
N THR A 92 7.12 -8.11 0.78
CA THR A 92 8.21 -9.10 0.71
C THR A 92 8.58 -9.46 -0.73
N THR A 93 7.59 -9.83 -1.58
CA THR A 93 7.84 -10.28 -2.94
C THR A 93 6.79 -9.73 -3.93
N ALA A 94 7.17 -9.59 -5.20
CA ALA A 94 6.36 -8.90 -6.20
C ALA A 94 5.00 -9.56 -6.46
N ILE A 95 4.87 -10.88 -6.29
CA ILE A 95 3.59 -11.58 -6.46
C ILE A 95 2.50 -11.09 -5.50
N GLU A 96 2.87 -10.53 -4.34
CA GLU A 96 1.92 -9.97 -3.37
C GLU A 96 1.12 -8.77 -3.90
N ARG A 97 1.56 -8.17 -5.03
CA ARG A 97 0.81 -7.11 -5.72
C ARG A 97 -0.44 -7.61 -6.44
N ILE A 98 -0.50 -8.89 -6.81
CA ILE A 98 -1.51 -9.41 -7.73
C ILE A 98 -2.19 -10.61 -7.09
N LYS A 99 -3.41 -10.42 -6.62
CA LYS A 99 -4.19 -11.44 -5.91
C LYS A 99 -5.47 -11.78 -6.66
N VAL A 100 -5.77 -13.07 -6.79
CA VAL A 100 -7.07 -13.56 -7.27
C VAL A 100 -7.64 -14.49 -6.21
N ASN A 101 -8.77 -14.09 -5.64
CA ASN A 101 -9.39 -14.76 -4.49
C ASN A 101 -8.34 -15.05 -3.40
N GLU A 102 -8.12 -16.30 -3.02
CA GLU A 102 -7.22 -16.64 -1.90
C GLU A 102 -5.73 -16.61 -2.25
N LEU A 103 -5.37 -16.58 -3.54
CA LEU A 103 -3.99 -16.80 -3.99
C LEU A 103 -3.42 -15.59 -4.71
N TYR A 104 -2.16 -15.33 -4.47
CA TYR A 104 -1.36 -14.46 -5.34
C TYR A 104 -1.09 -15.13 -6.69
N ILE A 105 -0.72 -14.35 -7.70
CA ILE A 105 -0.19 -14.88 -8.96
C ILE A 105 0.97 -15.83 -8.66
N SER A 106 1.04 -17.00 -9.30
CA SER A 106 2.19 -17.89 -9.11
C SER A 106 3.44 -17.33 -9.81
N PRO A 107 4.66 -17.70 -9.38
CA PRO A 107 5.90 -17.31 -10.05
C PRO A 107 5.87 -17.61 -11.56
N ASN A 108 5.42 -18.80 -11.94
CA ASN A 108 5.32 -19.19 -13.35
C ASN A 108 4.30 -18.36 -14.14
N GLU A 109 3.10 -18.13 -13.57
CA GLU A 109 2.10 -17.27 -14.20
C GLU A 109 2.58 -15.82 -14.30
N PHE A 110 3.35 -15.34 -13.32
CA PHE A 110 3.96 -14.02 -13.36
C PHE A 110 4.93 -13.91 -14.54
N VAL A 111 5.87 -14.85 -14.68
CA VAL A 111 6.80 -14.91 -15.81
C VAL A 111 6.05 -14.93 -17.14
N GLN A 112 5.10 -15.86 -17.31
CA GLN A 112 4.31 -15.96 -18.55
C GLN A 112 3.53 -14.68 -18.87
N THR A 113 3.02 -14.00 -17.86
CA THR A 113 2.26 -12.75 -18.05
C THR A 113 3.19 -11.60 -18.43
N VAL A 114 4.38 -11.53 -17.86
CA VAL A 114 5.40 -10.55 -18.23
C VAL A 114 5.90 -10.78 -19.66
N GLU A 115 6.14 -12.03 -20.07
CA GLU A 115 6.52 -12.33 -21.47
C GLU A 115 5.45 -11.85 -22.46
N LYS A 116 4.18 -11.99 -22.14
CA LYS A 116 3.08 -11.43 -22.95
C LYS A 116 3.05 -9.89 -22.92
N ALA A 117 3.49 -9.27 -21.83
CA ALA A 117 3.52 -7.82 -21.70
C ALA A 117 4.71 -7.17 -22.42
N LYS A 118 5.86 -7.85 -22.53
CA LYS A 118 7.09 -7.31 -23.16
C LYS A 118 6.86 -6.66 -24.53
N PRO A 119 6.23 -7.32 -25.54
CA PRO A 119 6.01 -6.69 -26.85
C PRO A 119 5.08 -5.48 -26.78
N ILE A 120 4.16 -5.43 -25.80
CA ILE A 120 3.27 -4.29 -25.59
C ILE A 120 4.04 -3.11 -24.99
N ILE A 121 4.91 -3.39 -24.01
CA ILE A 121 5.81 -2.41 -23.37
C ILE A 121 6.73 -1.80 -24.42
N GLU A 122 7.37 -2.65 -25.24
CA GLU A 122 8.26 -2.22 -26.32
C GLU A 122 7.54 -1.33 -27.33
N LYS A 123 6.36 -1.73 -27.78
CA LYS A 123 5.56 -0.93 -28.71
C LYS A 123 5.12 0.41 -28.10
N CYS A 124 4.83 0.46 -26.79
CA CYS A 124 4.51 1.69 -26.10
C CYS A 124 5.73 2.64 -26.06
N TYR A 125 6.91 2.08 -25.76
CA TYR A 125 8.18 2.81 -25.78
C TYR A 125 8.47 3.43 -27.15
N GLN A 126 8.33 2.64 -28.23
CA GLN A 126 8.56 3.10 -29.59
C GLN A 126 7.59 4.18 -30.05
N GLN A 127 6.34 4.16 -29.58
CA GLN A 127 5.30 5.12 -29.98
C GLN A 127 5.26 6.39 -29.13
N LEU A 128 5.71 6.34 -27.89
CA LEU A 128 5.61 7.48 -27.00
C LEU A 128 6.79 7.57 -26.00
N ASP A 129 6.88 6.62 -25.06
CA ASP A 129 7.87 6.62 -23.98
C ASP A 129 7.84 5.30 -23.20
N ALA A 130 8.92 5.00 -22.46
CA ALA A 130 9.01 3.82 -21.62
C ALA A 130 7.97 3.84 -20.49
N PRO A 131 7.11 2.82 -20.39
CA PRO A 131 6.16 2.75 -19.28
C PRO A 131 6.88 2.63 -17.94
N SER A 132 6.36 3.33 -16.93
CA SER A 132 6.91 3.28 -15.58
C SER A 132 6.70 1.92 -14.93
N TYR A 133 7.48 1.64 -13.89
CA TYR A 133 7.33 0.46 -13.05
C TYR A 133 5.87 0.21 -12.62
N PHE A 134 5.14 1.26 -12.21
CA PHE A 134 3.74 1.14 -11.78
C PHE A 134 2.80 0.83 -12.93
N GLU A 135 3.00 1.43 -14.09
CA GLU A 135 2.20 1.17 -15.30
C GLU A 135 2.40 -0.27 -15.79
N ASN A 136 3.64 -0.77 -15.76
CA ASN A 136 3.96 -2.15 -16.13
C ASN A 136 3.28 -3.16 -15.18
N PHE A 137 3.35 -2.94 -13.86
CA PHE A 137 2.69 -3.81 -12.91
C PHE A 137 1.15 -3.77 -13.01
N LEU A 138 0.56 -2.62 -13.30
CA LEU A 138 -0.88 -2.52 -13.56
C LEU A 138 -1.26 -3.31 -14.83
N LEU A 139 -0.51 -3.18 -15.92
CA LEU A 139 -0.71 -3.95 -17.14
C LEU A 139 -0.68 -5.46 -16.86
N ILE A 140 0.38 -5.93 -16.17
CA ILE A 140 0.55 -7.35 -15.80
C ILE A 140 -0.65 -7.83 -14.97
N ALA A 141 -1.08 -7.06 -13.97
CA ALA A 141 -2.24 -7.39 -13.14
C ALA A 141 -3.51 -7.54 -13.99
N LEU A 142 -3.78 -6.60 -14.89
CA LEU A 142 -4.98 -6.62 -15.73
C LEU A 142 -4.96 -7.76 -16.75
N LEU A 143 -3.81 -8.08 -17.36
CA LEU A 143 -3.66 -9.25 -18.24
C LEU A 143 -3.94 -10.55 -17.49
N TYR A 144 -3.40 -10.67 -16.27
CA TYR A 144 -3.63 -11.82 -15.41
C TYR A 144 -5.09 -11.95 -14.97
N PHE A 145 -5.73 -10.84 -14.57
CA PHE A 145 -7.14 -10.85 -14.18
C PHE A 145 -8.05 -11.23 -15.35
N LYS A 146 -7.73 -10.78 -16.57
CA LYS A 146 -8.41 -11.21 -17.78
C LYS A 146 -8.24 -12.71 -18.02
N GLN A 147 -7.02 -13.23 -17.94
CA GLN A 147 -6.72 -14.67 -18.07
C GLN A 147 -7.50 -15.49 -17.04
N LYS A 148 -7.62 -14.99 -15.82
CA LYS A 148 -8.38 -15.64 -14.75
C LYS A 148 -9.88 -15.40 -14.80
N LYS A 149 -10.39 -14.59 -15.74
CA LYS A 149 -11.81 -14.23 -15.88
C LYS A 149 -12.40 -13.69 -14.57
N CYS A 150 -11.75 -12.68 -13.97
CA CYS A 150 -12.22 -12.07 -12.73
C CYS A 150 -13.48 -11.23 -12.97
N ASP A 151 -14.56 -11.47 -12.24
CA ASP A 151 -15.79 -10.66 -12.34
C ASP A 151 -15.59 -9.25 -11.79
N TYR A 152 -14.83 -9.12 -10.72
CA TYR A 152 -14.53 -7.87 -10.02
C TYR A 152 -13.02 -7.58 -10.05
N ILE A 153 -12.69 -6.34 -10.36
CA ILE A 153 -11.31 -5.85 -10.28
C ILE A 153 -11.26 -4.73 -9.24
N ILE A 154 -10.34 -4.83 -8.29
CA ILE A 154 -10.06 -3.80 -7.30
C ILE A 154 -8.63 -3.30 -7.53
N ILE A 155 -8.47 -1.98 -7.70
CA ILE A 155 -7.17 -1.36 -7.96
C ILE A 155 -6.83 -0.38 -6.84
N GLU A 156 -5.73 -0.62 -6.14
CA GLU A 156 -5.13 0.36 -5.25
C GLU A 156 -4.32 1.38 -6.04
N VAL A 157 -4.66 2.67 -5.93
CA VAL A 157 -3.92 3.78 -6.53
C VAL A 157 -2.54 3.89 -5.88
N GLY A 158 -1.49 3.99 -6.68
CA GLY A 158 -0.12 4.13 -6.19
C GLY A 158 0.13 5.50 -5.55
N CYS A 159 -0.18 6.57 -6.26
CA CYS A 159 0.02 7.94 -5.79
C CYS A 159 -0.99 8.91 -6.43
N GLY A 160 -1.57 9.80 -5.63
CA GLY A 160 -2.54 10.78 -6.14
C GLY A 160 -3.85 10.13 -6.58
N GLY A 161 -4.15 10.23 -7.85
CA GLY A 161 -5.35 9.68 -8.50
C GLY A 161 -5.52 10.22 -9.91
N ARG A 162 -5.53 11.55 -10.08
CA ARG A 162 -5.81 12.22 -11.36
C ARG A 162 -4.85 11.81 -12.48
N TYR A 163 -3.60 11.62 -12.15
CA TYR A 163 -2.55 11.23 -13.10
C TYR A 163 -1.94 9.86 -12.78
N ASP A 164 -2.54 9.10 -11.88
CA ASP A 164 -2.14 7.72 -11.61
C ASP A 164 -2.51 6.78 -12.78
N ALA A 165 -1.74 5.73 -12.97
CA ALA A 165 -2.01 4.73 -14.01
C ALA A 165 -3.41 4.11 -13.91
N ALA A 166 -3.96 3.97 -12.70
CA ALA A 166 -5.33 3.49 -12.49
C ALA A 166 -6.39 4.41 -13.13
N ASN A 167 -6.05 5.68 -13.38
CA ASN A 167 -6.94 6.62 -14.07
C ASN A 167 -6.91 6.52 -15.60
N ALA A 168 -6.06 5.64 -16.13
CA ALA A 168 -6.02 5.32 -17.56
C ALA A 168 -7.02 4.25 -17.96
N LEU A 169 -7.65 3.57 -16.99
CA LEU A 169 -8.67 2.55 -17.24
C LEU A 169 -9.82 3.12 -18.08
N SER A 170 -10.32 2.34 -19.02
CA SER A 170 -11.39 2.75 -19.94
C SER A 170 -12.72 3.10 -19.22
N ARG A 171 -12.91 2.53 -18.02
CA ARG A 171 -14.01 2.86 -17.11
C ARG A 171 -13.59 2.60 -15.66
N ILE A 172 -14.22 3.31 -14.73
CA ILE A 172 -14.20 3.07 -13.30
C ILE A 172 -15.67 3.02 -12.86
N ASP A 173 -16.15 1.85 -12.43
CA ASP A 173 -17.55 1.72 -12.03
C ASP A 173 -17.80 2.32 -10.64
N LEU A 174 -16.89 2.07 -9.70
CA LEU A 174 -16.93 2.59 -8.33
C LEU A 174 -15.58 3.20 -7.96
N ALA A 175 -15.61 4.38 -7.40
CA ALA A 175 -14.45 5.06 -6.85
C ALA A 175 -14.55 5.09 -5.32
N ALA A 176 -13.42 4.97 -4.62
CA ALA A 176 -13.36 5.12 -3.18
C ALA A 176 -12.20 6.04 -2.78
N ILE A 177 -12.50 7.07 -1.99
CA ILE A 177 -11.51 7.97 -1.42
C ILE A 177 -11.54 7.79 0.10
N THR A 178 -10.49 7.17 0.67
CA THR A 178 -10.45 6.87 2.11
C THR A 178 -10.39 8.14 2.96
N ASN A 179 -9.24 8.79 3.01
CA ASN A 179 -9.05 10.05 3.73
C ASN A 179 -8.03 10.93 3.03
N ILE A 180 -8.00 12.21 3.42
CA ILE A 180 -7.00 13.18 2.99
C ILE A 180 -6.14 13.58 4.19
N GLY A 181 -4.89 13.16 4.16
CA GLY A 181 -3.84 13.53 5.12
C GLY A 181 -2.65 14.17 4.39
N LYS A 182 -1.58 14.42 5.13
CA LYS A 182 -0.32 14.93 4.57
C LYS A 182 0.59 13.75 4.20
N ASP A 183 0.73 13.48 2.90
CA ASP A 183 1.69 12.52 2.35
C ASP A 183 2.03 12.94 0.92
N HIS A 184 3.23 12.62 0.45
CA HIS A 184 3.69 12.95 -0.89
C HIS A 184 3.57 14.45 -1.26
N LEU A 185 3.80 15.36 -0.30
CA LEU A 185 3.63 16.81 -0.50
C LEU A 185 4.47 17.38 -1.64
N HIS A 186 5.66 16.83 -1.86
CA HIS A 186 6.57 17.21 -2.95
C HIS A 186 6.14 16.68 -4.32
N ILE A 187 5.11 15.82 -4.34
CA ILE A 187 4.64 15.11 -5.54
C ILE A 187 3.30 15.66 -6.03
N ILE A 188 2.31 15.65 -5.13
CA ILE A 188 0.92 15.92 -5.47
C ILE A 188 0.43 17.26 -4.97
N GLY A 189 1.33 18.07 -4.42
CA GLY A 189 1.07 19.43 -3.97
C GLY A 189 1.23 19.66 -2.47
N PRO A 190 1.56 20.90 -2.07
CA PRO A 190 1.97 21.23 -0.72
C PRO A 190 0.81 21.26 0.29
N THR A 191 -0.44 21.32 -0.18
CA THR A 191 -1.61 21.48 0.69
C THR A 191 -2.56 20.29 0.67
N GLN A 192 -3.37 20.13 1.71
CA GLN A 192 -4.44 19.12 1.71
C GLN A 192 -5.49 19.34 0.59
N LYS A 193 -5.66 20.58 0.12
CA LYS A 193 -6.55 20.87 -1.01
C LYS A 193 -6.01 20.32 -2.31
N ASP A 194 -4.69 20.45 -2.54
CA ASP A 194 -4.03 19.89 -3.72
C ASP A 194 -4.12 18.35 -3.71
N ILE A 195 -3.85 17.74 -2.54
CA ILE A 195 -4.00 16.29 -2.37
C ILE A 195 -5.44 15.83 -2.64
N ALA A 196 -6.44 16.60 -2.16
CA ALA A 196 -7.86 16.29 -2.41
C ALA A 196 -8.21 16.42 -3.89
N TYR A 197 -7.70 17.44 -4.58
CA TYR A 197 -7.87 17.64 -6.01
C TYR A 197 -7.28 16.50 -6.83
N GLU A 198 -6.07 16.08 -6.51
CA GLU A 198 -5.41 14.94 -7.14
C GLU A 198 -6.20 13.64 -6.97
N LYS A 199 -6.64 13.37 -5.73
CA LYS A 199 -7.40 12.15 -5.44
C LYS A 199 -8.81 12.16 -6.06
N ALA A 200 -9.45 13.31 -6.13
CA ALA A 200 -10.74 13.47 -6.80
C ALA A 200 -10.70 13.12 -8.30
N GLY A 201 -9.51 13.09 -8.89
CA GLY A 201 -9.34 12.74 -10.31
C GLY A 201 -9.82 11.35 -10.72
N ILE A 202 -10.08 10.41 -9.78
CA ILE A 202 -10.69 9.10 -10.09
C ILE A 202 -12.21 9.13 -10.20
N ILE A 203 -12.83 10.31 -10.03
CA ILE A 203 -14.29 10.47 -10.13
C ILE A 203 -14.68 10.71 -11.59
N HIS A 204 -15.24 9.70 -12.26
CA HIS A 204 -15.58 9.71 -13.69
C HIS A 204 -16.92 9.03 -13.96
N LYS A 205 -18.02 9.76 -14.07
CA LYS A 205 -19.34 9.18 -14.36
C LYS A 205 -19.64 7.90 -13.56
N ASN A 206 -19.19 7.88 -12.30
CA ASN A 206 -19.26 6.74 -11.40
C ASN A 206 -19.90 7.11 -10.07
N ILE A 207 -19.98 6.14 -9.15
CA ILE A 207 -20.34 6.39 -7.77
C ILE A 207 -19.05 6.44 -6.95
N CYS A 208 -18.82 7.57 -6.28
CA CYS A 208 -17.67 7.76 -5.41
C CYS A 208 -18.08 7.66 -3.93
N PHE A 209 -17.41 6.80 -3.17
CA PHE A 209 -17.57 6.65 -1.73
C PHE A 209 -16.42 7.33 -1.00
N THR A 210 -16.71 8.00 0.12
CA THR A 210 -15.64 8.61 0.92
C THR A 210 -15.93 8.62 2.41
N THR A 211 -14.87 8.44 3.21
CA THR A 211 -14.90 8.65 4.67
C THR A 211 -14.34 10.02 5.08
N GLU A 212 -14.01 10.90 4.13
CA GLU A 212 -13.55 12.26 4.44
C GLU A 212 -14.67 13.06 5.11
N ARG A 213 -14.33 13.83 6.18
CA ARG A 213 -15.29 14.59 6.98
C ARG A 213 -15.10 16.11 6.89
N LYS A 214 -13.92 16.57 6.45
CA LYS A 214 -13.60 17.99 6.38
C LYS A 214 -14.41 18.66 5.27
N LYS A 215 -15.33 19.59 5.65
CA LYS A 215 -16.23 20.28 4.73
C LYS A 215 -15.51 20.89 3.51
N GLN A 216 -14.36 21.55 3.74
CA GLN A 216 -13.57 22.17 2.68
C GLN A 216 -12.99 21.16 1.65
N LEU A 217 -12.67 19.94 2.06
CA LEU A 217 -12.16 18.88 1.17
C LEU A 217 -13.31 18.18 0.46
N LEU A 218 -14.43 17.95 1.14
CA LEU A 218 -15.67 17.43 0.54
C LEU A 218 -16.19 18.34 -0.59
N LYS A 219 -16.06 19.67 -0.45
CA LYS A 219 -16.43 20.62 -1.50
C LYS A 219 -15.64 20.37 -2.80
N ILE A 220 -14.36 19.97 -2.71
CA ILE A 220 -13.54 19.61 -3.88
C ILE A 220 -14.13 18.38 -4.57
N PHE A 221 -14.49 17.32 -3.81
CA PHE A 221 -15.11 16.12 -4.36
C PHE A 221 -16.48 16.41 -4.98
N GLN A 222 -17.31 17.24 -4.32
CA GLN A 222 -18.61 17.68 -4.84
C GLN A 222 -18.47 18.47 -6.15
N ASN A 223 -17.46 19.33 -6.26
CA ASN A 223 -17.20 20.05 -7.49
C ASN A 223 -16.79 19.10 -8.62
N GLU A 224 -15.96 18.07 -8.32
CA GLU A 224 -15.56 17.08 -9.32
C GLU A 224 -16.76 16.21 -9.73
N THR A 225 -17.61 15.78 -8.79
CA THR A 225 -18.82 15.00 -9.14
C THR A 225 -19.80 15.79 -10.01
N LYS A 226 -19.96 17.11 -9.79
CA LYS A 226 -20.76 17.97 -10.66
C LYS A 226 -20.20 18.01 -12.09
N LYS A 227 -18.86 18.19 -12.24
CA LYS A 227 -18.19 18.23 -13.55
C LYS A 227 -18.34 16.92 -14.32
N THR A 228 -18.25 15.78 -13.62
CA THR A 228 -18.23 14.46 -14.24
C THR A 228 -19.59 13.78 -14.26
N LYS A 229 -20.65 14.42 -13.76
CA LYS A 229 -22.01 13.85 -13.60
C LYS A 229 -21.98 12.55 -12.80
N SER A 230 -21.24 12.55 -11.70
CA SER A 230 -21.03 11.41 -10.77
C SER A 230 -21.85 11.61 -9.49
N ASN A 231 -21.97 10.55 -8.68
CA ASN A 231 -22.62 10.60 -7.37
C ASN A 231 -21.57 10.47 -6.25
N LEU A 232 -21.69 11.27 -5.19
CA LEU A 232 -20.84 11.20 -4.00
C LEU A 232 -21.63 10.65 -2.81
N ILE A 233 -21.19 9.51 -2.28
CA ILE A 233 -21.72 8.91 -1.07
C ILE A 233 -20.73 9.12 0.08
N LYS A 234 -21.15 9.89 1.09
CA LYS A 234 -20.40 10.04 2.33
C LYS A 234 -20.69 8.86 3.24
N VAL A 235 -19.64 8.15 3.64
CA VAL A 235 -19.74 6.98 4.51
C VAL A 235 -19.56 7.42 5.95
N ASN A 236 -20.58 7.16 6.78
CA ASN A 236 -20.49 7.39 8.22
C ASN A 236 -19.78 6.22 8.88
N PHE A 237 -18.98 6.52 9.90
CA PHE A 237 -18.26 5.50 10.68
C PHE A 237 -18.13 5.92 12.15
N LYS A 238 -18.17 4.93 13.05
CA LYS A 238 -17.90 5.13 14.48
C LYS A 238 -16.44 4.81 14.82
N ASN A 239 -15.95 3.64 14.43
CA ASN A 239 -14.65 3.13 14.86
C ASN A 239 -13.64 2.99 13.72
N ASN A 240 -13.93 2.20 12.70
CA ASN A 240 -12.98 1.86 11.64
C ASN A 240 -13.48 2.35 10.27
N PRO A 241 -12.96 3.49 9.78
CA PRO A 241 -13.42 4.07 8.51
C PRO A 241 -13.19 3.15 7.31
N ASN A 242 -12.12 2.33 7.31
CA ASN A 242 -11.82 1.46 6.17
C ASN A 242 -12.77 0.27 6.10
N GLN A 243 -13.18 -0.27 7.24
CA GLN A 243 -14.18 -1.35 7.31
C GLN A 243 -15.55 -0.83 6.84
N GLU A 244 -15.98 0.30 7.36
CA GLU A 244 -17.27 0.92 6.97
C GLU A 244 -17.31 1.30 5.50
N LEU A 245 -16.19 1.81 4.96
CA LEU A 245 -16.09 2.11 3.53
C LEU A 245 -16.24 0.85 2.68
N ALA A 246 -15.51 -0.21 3.00
CA ALA A 246 -15.61 -1.48 2.29
C ALA A 246 -16.99 -2.13 2.43
N ALA A 247 -17.58 -2.11 3.62
CA ALA A 247 -18.93 -2.63 3.89
C ALA A 247 -20.00 -1.86 3.11
N THR A 248 -19.91 -0.52 3.08
CA THR A 248 -20.87 0.32 2.34
C THR A 248 -20.79 0.05 0.83
N ILE A 249 -19.57 -0.08 0.28
CA ILE A 249 -19.39 -0.47 -1.13
C ILE A 249 -19.98 -1.85 -1.39
N ALA A 250 -19.73 -2.82 -0.50
CA ALA A 250 -20.26 -4.18 -0.64
C ALA A 250 -21.81 -4.21 -0.57
N LYS A 251 -22.42 -3.44 0.33
CA LYS A 251 -23.89 -3.28 0.38
C LYS A 251 -24.44 -2.67 -0.90
N HIS A 252 -23.77 -1.66 -1.45
CA HIS A 252 -24.12 -1.08 -2.75
C HIS A 252 -24.08 -2.14 -3.88
N LEU A 253 -23.13 -3.07 -3.81
CA LEU A 253 -23.01 -4.22 -4.72
C LEU A 253 -23.99 -5.36 -4.38
N LYS A 254 -24.92 -5.14 -3.46
CA LYS A 254 -25.94 -6.11 -3.01
C LYS A 254 -25.34 -7.40 -2.44
N ILE A 255 -24.21 -7.30 -1.74
CA ILE A 255 -23.59 -8.41 -0.99
C ILE A 255 -24.32 -8.55 0.35
N LYS A 256 -24.69 -9.79 0.71
CA LYS A 256 -25.39 -10.09 1.96
C LYS A 256 -24.50 -9.84 3.19
N ASP A 257 -25.10 -9.35 4.28
CA ASP A 257 -24.37 -8.95 5.50
C ASP A 257 -23.48 -10.07 6.07
N GLN A 258 -23.90 -11.32 6.04
CA GLN A 258 -23.10 -12.47 6.50
C GLN A 258 -21.71 -12.56 5.81
N TYR A 259 -21.63 -12.25 4.50
CA TYR A 259 -20.36 -12.25 3.76
C TYR A 259 -19.54 -11.00 4.07
N ILE A 260 -20.21 -9.87 4.35
CA ILE A 260 -19.57 -8.63 4.76
C ILE A 260 -18.86 -8.83 6.11
N GLU A 261 -19.57 -9.37 7.09
CA GLU A 261 -19.03 -9.65 8.42
C GLU A 261 -17.87 -10.64 8.36
N LYS A 262 -18.06 -11.77 7.66
CA LYS A 262 -17.01 -12.78 7.48
C LYS A 262 -15.78 -12.22 6.78
N GLY A 263 -15.96 -11.43 5.71
CA GLY A 263 -14.87 -10.80 4.98
C GLY A 263 -14.09 -9.81 5.83
N ILE A 264 -14.75 -9.01 6.68
CA ILE A 264 -14.11 -8.10 7.63
C ILE A 264 -13.27 -8.86 8.67
N GLN A 265 -13.81 -9.94 9.23
CA GLN A 265 -13.14 -10.77 10.25
C GLN A 265 -11.90 -11.48 9.70
N THR A 266 -11.95 -11.95 8.47
CA THR A 266 -10.87 -12.72 7.83
C THR A 266 -9.83 -11.86 7.14
N ALA A 267 -10.09 -10.56 6.96
CA ALA A 267 -9.19 -9.66 6.24
C ALA A 267 -7.88 -9.44 7.01
N LYS A 268 -6.80 -10.03 6.50
CA LYS A 268 -5.42 -9.83 7.00
C LYS A 268 -4.57 -9.20 5.89
N LEU A 269 -3.76 -8.21 6.22
CA LEU A 269 -2.83 -7.56 5.29
C LEU A 269 -1.42 -7.58 5.89
N PRO A 270 -0.42 -8.07 5.15
CA PRO A 270 0.96 -8.13 5.64
C PRO A 270 1.48 -6.77 6.08
N CYS A 271 2.27 -6.73 7.14
CA CYS A 271 2.85 -5.50 7.69
C CYS A 271 1.83 -4.43 8.10
N HIS A 272 0.61 -4.82 8.48
CA HIS A 272 -0.44 -3.92 8.99
C HIS A 272 -0.91 -4.37 10.37
N PHE A 273 -0.17 -3.96 11.39
CA PHE A 273 -0.31 -4.46 12.77
C PHE A 273 -0.24 -5.99 12.81
N GLU A 274 0.70 -6.52 12.06
CA GLU A 274 0.90 -7.97 11.95
C GLU A 274 1.71 -8.47 13.14
N ILE A 275 1.07 -9.33 13.96
CA ILE A 275 1.74 -9.98 15.07
C ILE A 275 2.46 -11.20 14.52
N VAL A 276 3.78 -11.13 14.47
CA VAL A 276 4.62 -12.21 13.94
C VAL A 276 5.19 -13.10 15.04
N GLN A 277 5.17 -12.61 16.29
CA GLN A 277 5.58 -13.36 17.47
C GLN A 277 4.84 -12.86 18.70
N LYS A 278 4.37 -13.78 19.58
CA LYS A 278 3.59 -13.42 20.77
C LYS A 278 4.44 -13.25 22.04
N LYS A 279 5.56 -13.98 22.18
CA LYS A 279 6.44 -13.94 23.35
C LYS A 279 7.92 -14.01 22.91
N PRO A 280 8.71 -12.94 23.12
CA PRO A 280 8.26 -11.56 23.34
C PRO A 280 7.38 -11.07 22.20
N LEU A 281 6.52 -10.08 22.46
CA LEU A 281 5.60 -9.58 21.45
C LEU A 281 6.36 -8.81 20.35
N ILE A 282 6.21 -9.24 19.09
CA ILE A 282 6.80 -8.55 17.93
C ILE A 282 5.71 -8.23 16.92
N ILE A 283 5.62 -6.95 16.56
CA ILE A 283 4.61 -6.42 15.65
C ILE A 283 5.29 -5.75 14.46
N LEU A 284 4.81 -6.05 13.25
CA LEU A 284 5.18 -5.35 12.02
C LEU A 284 4.06 -4.39 11.63
N ASP A 285 4.39 -3.11 11.44
CA ASP A 285 3.43 -2.13 10.93
C ASP A 285 4.10 -1.12 9.99
N SER A 286 3.61 -1.05 8.79
CA SER A 286 4.12 -0.21 7.71
C SER A 286 3.78 1.29 7.83
N ALA A 287 3.39 1.77 9.01
CA ALA A 287 3.10 3.18 9.24
C ALA A 287 4.34 4.05 8.96
N HIS A 288 4.21 5.01 8.04
CA HIS A 288 5.33 5.79 7.53
C HIS A 288 5.00 7.27 7.29
N ASN A 289 3.90 7.75 7.87
CA ASN A 289 3.54 9.16 7.94
C ASN A 289 2.88 9.46 9.30
N PRO A 290 2.77 10.73 9.69
CA PRO A 290 2.29 11.09 11.02
C PRO A 290 0.89 10.53 11.35
N ASP A 291 -0.02 10.51 10.40
CA ASP A 291 -1.40 10.04 10.63
C ASP A 291 -1.45 8.53 10.87
N LYS A 292 -0.68 7.74 10.09
CA LYS A 292 -0.56 6.30 10.29
C LYS A 292 0.11 5.96 11.62
N LEU A 293 1.15 6.71 12.01
CA LEU A 293 1.85 6.49 13.28
C LEU A 293 0.98 6.88 14.49
N LYS A 294 0.14 7.93 14.38
CA LYS A 294 -0.90 8.22 15.38
C LYS A 294 -1.90 7.06 15.51
N TYR A 295 -2.34 6.49 14.39
CA TYR A 295 -3.24 5.34 14.41
C TYR A 295 -2.58 4.11 15.05
N LEU A 296 -1.32 3.82 14.69
CA LEU A 296 -0.53 2.75 15.31
C LEU A 296 -0.40 2.94 16.81
N THR A 297 -0.06 4.16 17.28
CA THR A 297 0.03 4.51 18.70
C THR A 297 -1.28 4.25 19.44
N LYS A 298 -2.42 4.69 18.86
CA LYS A 298 -3.74 4.42 19.43
C LYS A 298 -4.04 2.92 19.51
N LYS A 299 -3.69 2.18 18.46
CA LYS A 299 -3.91 0.74 18.41
C LYS A 299 -3.08 0.01 19.45
N LEU A 300 -1.81 0.38 19.62
CA LEU A 300 -0.93 -0.18 20.66
C LEU A 300 -1.47 0.01 22.07
N LYS A 301 -2.02 1.21 22.36
CA LYS A 301 -2.60 1.51 23.68
C LYS A 301 -3.88 0.72 23.97
N ASN A 302 -4.70 0.46 22.95
CA ASN A 302 -6.06 -0.05 23.12
C ASN A 302 -6.22 -1.53 22.76
N SER A 303 -5.21 -2.16 22.16
CA SER A 303 -5.30 -3.57 21.79
C SER A 303 -4.78 -4.47 22.90
N SER A 304 -5.49 -5.57 23.13
CA SER A 304 -5.02 -6.68 23.97
C SER A 304 -4.85 -7.93 23.13
N ILE A 305 -3.88 -8.75 23.49
CA ILE A 305 -3.62 -10.06 22.90
C ILE A 305 -3.63 -11.06 24.04
N GLU A 306 -4.53 -12.06 23.97
CA GLU A 306 -4.71 -13.06 25.00
C GLU A 306 -4.93 -12.47 26.41
N GLY A 307 -5.74 -11.39 26.50
CA GLY A 307 -6.05 -10.72 27.75
C GLY A 307 -4.95 -9.76 28.27
N ARG A 308 -3.81 -9.66 27.55
CA ARG A 308 -2.72 -8.71 27.88
C ARG A 308 -2.75 -7.54 26.92
N LEU A 309 -2.62 -6.31 27.44
CA LEU A 309 -2.42 -5.13 26.57
C LEU A 309 -1.21 -5.33 25.68
N CYS A 310 -1.29 -4.91 24.40
CA CYS A 310 -0.15 -4.95 23.47
C CYS A 310 1.03 -4.13 23.97
N PHE A 311 0.76 -3.24 24.90
CA PHE A 311 1.74 -2.47 25.63
C PHE A 311 1.47 -2.65 27.14
N PRO A 312 1.96 -3.75 27.77
CA PRO A 312 2.05 -3.83 29.22
C PRO A 312 3.01 -2.76 29.72
N GLU A 313 2.91 -2.40 30.99
CA GLU A 313 3.85 -1.47 31.65
C GLU A 313 5.29 -1.91 31.38
N GLY A 314 5.99 -1.22 30.48
CA GLY A 314 7.31 -1.62 30.04
C GLY A 314 7.91 -0.76 28.95
N LYS A 315 9.07 -1.16 28.47
CA LYS A 315 9.82 -0.46 27.44
C LYS A 315 9.39 -0.91 26.06
N LEU A 316 9.12 0.05 25.16
CA LEU A 316 8.88 -0.19 23.76
C LEU A 316 10.20 -0.17 22.97
N HIS A 317 10.51 -1.25 22.29
CA HIS A 317 11.62 -1.30 21.35
C HIS A 317 11.09 -0.98 19.94
N ILE A 318 11.79 -0.10 19.21
CA ILE A 318 11.34 0.37 17.89
C ILE A 318 12.48 0.22 16.89
N ILE A 319 12.34 -0.63 15.90
CA ILE A 319 13.19 -0.61 14.71
C ILE A 319 12.54 0.31 13.69
N PHE A 320 13.25 1.35 13.27
CA PHE A 320 12.68 2.43 12.48
C PHE A 320 13.54 2.79 11.27
N ALA A 321 12.91 2.83 10.08
CA ALA A 321 13.46 3.44 8.88
C ALA A 321 12.40 4.27 8.18
N LEU A 322 12.82 5.32 7.47
CA LEU A 322 11.90 6.22 6.79
C LEU A 322 12.41 6.55 5.39
N SER A 323 11.52 6.68 4.41
CA SER A 323 11.89 7.19 3.07
C SER A 323 12.18 8.69 3.13
N ALA A 324 13.21 9.11 2.43
CA ALA A 324 13.48 10.53 2.20
C ALA A 324 12.62 11.08 1.02
N PRO A 325 12.22 12.37 1.02
CA PRO A 325 12.27 13.29 2.16
C PRO A 325 10.97 13.24 2.97
N LYS A 326 11.02 12.81 4.21
CA LYS A 326 9.86 12.84 5.13
C LYS A 326 10.22 13.53 6.42
N ASP A 327 9.23 14.12 7.09
CA ASP A 327 9.40 14.76 8.40
C ASP A 327 9.58 13.70 9.49
N ILE A 328 10.83 13.45 9.86
CA ILE A 328 11.23 12.46 10.87
C ILE A 328 10.59 12.78 12.23
N LYS A 329 10.61 14.07 12.65
CA LYS A 329 10.06 14.52 13.92
C LYS A 329 8.57 14.27 14.00
N ALA A 330 7.82 14.69 12.97
CA ALA A 330 6.37 14.49 12.93
C ALA A 330 5.99 13.00 12.90
N CYS A 331 6.81 12.16 12.28
CA CYS A 331 6.61 10.71 12.26
C CYS A 331 6.87 10.05 13.61
N LEU A 332 7.98 10.40 14.30
CA LEU A 332 8.34 9.77 15.57
C LEU A 332 7.53 10.29 16.75
N LYS A 333 7.07 11.54 16.70
CA LYS A 333 6.33 12.19 17.80
C LYS A 333 5.20 11.34 18.39
N PRO A 334 4.29 10.71 17.62
CA PRO A 334 3.22 9.90 18.19
C PRO A 334 3.71 8.73 19.03
N LEU A 335 4.84 8.13 18.71
CA LEU A 335 5.41 7.02 19.47
C LEU A 335 6.22 7.51 20.68
N LEU A 336 7.14 8.44 20.47
CA LEU A 336 8.10 8.84 21.50
C LEU A 336 7.53 9.74 22.60
N ASP A 337 6.43 10.46 22.33
CA ASP A 337 5.71 11.21 23.35
C ASP A 337 4.78 10.32 24.20
N ASN A 338 4.50 9.10 23.77
CA ASN A 338 3.50 8.25 24.41
C ASN A 338 4.06 6.99 25.07
N PHE A 339 5.31 6.63 24.78
CA PHE A 339 5.91 5.39 25.27
C PHE A 339 7.34 5.60 25.76
N ASN A 340 7.72 4.91 26.85
CA ASN A 340 9.12 4.76 27.21
C ASN A 340 9.79 3.88 26.15
N ALA A 341 10.55 4.48 25.23
CA ALA A 341 11.03 3.80 24.04
C ALA A 341 12.56 3.70 23.98
N GLN A 342 13.01 2.67 23.27
CA GLN A 342 14.38 2.56 22.74
C GLN A 342 14.30 2.37 21.23
N VAL A 343 15.08 3.17 20.48
CA VAL A 343 15.04 3.18 19.03
C VAL A 343 16.30 2.56 18.44
N TYR A 344 16.12 1.73 17.43
CA TYR A 344 17.15 1.15 16.56
C TYR A 344 16.93 1.73 15.17
N ALA A 345 17.59 2.87 14.90
CA ALA A 345 17.45 3.57 13.62
C ALA A 345 18.24 2.84 12.55
N THR A 346 17.60 2.53 11.43
CA THR A 346 18.23 1.83 10.31
C THR A 346 17.70 2.34 8.96
N ARG A 347 18.01 1.65 7.87
CA ARG A 347 17.52 1.89 6.51
C ARG A 347 16.81 0.65 5.97
N PHE A 348 16.11 0.78 4.87
CA PHE A 348 15.64 -0.35 4.05
C PHE A 348 16.55 -0.52 2.82
N LEU A 349 16.52 -1.71 2.20
CA LEU A 349 17.52 -2.15 1.21
C LEU A 349 17.09 -2.01 -0.26
N ILE A 350 15.94 -1.37 -0.55
CA ILE A 350 15.47 -1.21 -1.93
C ILE A 350 16.21 -0.09 -2.65
N GLU A 351 16.82 -0.40 -3.80
CA GLU A 351 17.64 0.53 -4.59
C GLU A 351 16.85 1.69 -5.21
N GLN A 352 15.59 1.42 -5.64
CA GLN A 352 14.77 2.39 -6.36
C GLN A 352 14.18 3.48 -5.45
N ARG A 353 14.49 3.48 -4.15
CA ARG A 353 13.99 4.49 -3.19
C ARG A 353 15.03 4.87 -2.17
N ASN A 354 15.19 6.18 -1.99
CA ASN A 354 16.09 6.71 -0.99
C ASN A 354 15.56 6.51 0.42
N SER A 355 16.32 5.79 1.24
CA SER A 355 16.13 5.72 2.67
C SER A 355 16.77 6.91 3.36
N THR A 356 16.16 7.39 4.43
CA THR A 356 16.76 8.42 5.29
C THR A 356 17.99 7.84 5.99
N ASP A 357 19.09 8.59 6.04
CA ASP A 357 20.30 8.22 6.80
C ASP A 357 19.93 7.98 8.28
N PRO A 358 20.26 6.81 8.86
CA PRO A 358 19.96 6.51 10.26
C PRO A 358 20.54 7.53 11.25
N ARG A 359 21.67 8.18 10.90
CA ARG A 359 22.30 9.22 11.72
C ARG A 359 21.41 10.48 11.82
N LYS A 360 20.70 10.84 10.74
CA LYS A 360 19.71 11.94 10.75
C LYS A 360 18.54 11.61 11.70
N ILE A 361 18.07 10.35 11.69
CA ILE A 361 17.01 9.89 12.60
C ILE A 361 17.51 10.02 14.05
N SER A 362 18.71 9.54 14.36
CA SER A 362 19.33 9.62 15.67
C SER A 362 19.54 11.08 16.13
N SER A 363 20.01 11.97 15.26
CA SER A 363 20.20 13.40 15.56
C SER A 363 18.88 14.08 15.95
N ILE A 364 17.80 13.81 15.23
CA ILE A 364 16.46 14.34 15.54
C ILE A 364 15.96 13.80 16.88
N ILE A 365 16.18 12.51 17.18
CA ILE A 365 15.80 11.90 18.46
C ILE A 365 16.59 12.56 19.61
N LYS A 366 17.92 12.68 19.50
CA LYS A 366 18.75 13.33 20.51
C LYS A 366 18.32 14.78 20.79
N LYS A 367 17.96 15.53 19.74
CA LYS A 367 17.52 16.92 19.86
C LYS A 367 16.18 17.08 20.56
N HIS A 368 15.20 16.22 20.29
CA HIS A 368 13.81 16.42 20.72
C HIS A 368 13.37 15.47 21.84
N TRP A 369 14.04 14.34 22.02
CA TRP A 369 13.78 13.32 23.04
C TRP A 369 15.10 12.81 23.65
N PRO A 370 15.85 13.67 24.37
CA PRO A 370 17.23 13.35 24.84
C PRO A 370 17.30 12.14 25.79
N LYS A 371 16.19 11.79 26.44
CA LYS A 371 16.10 10.60 27.32
C LYS A 371 15.91 9.29 26.53
N VAL A 372 15.55 9.35 25.25
CA VAL A 372 15.35 8.17 24.42
C VAL A 372 16.69 7.61 23.93
N LYS A 373 17.01 6.38 24.31
CA LYS A 373 18.19 5.68 23.79
C LYS A 373 17.99 5.36 22.31
N CYS A 374 18.91 5.83 21.45
CA CYS A 374 18.90 5.54 20.03
C CYS A 374 20.26 4.99 19.59
N GLN A 375 20.22 3.84 18.89
CA GLN A 375 21.38 3.23 18.24
C GLN A 375 21.15 3.26 16.72
N THR A 376 22.23 3.41 15.95
CA THR A 376 22.17 3.48 14.48
C THR A 376 22.84 2.27 13.83
N PHE A 377 22.22 1.76 12.78
CA PHE A 377 22.67 0.59 12.03
C PHE A 377 22.52 0.84 10.53
N LEU A 378 23.51 0.46 9.75
CA LEU A 378 23.38 0.45 8.27
C LEU A 378 22.65 -0.79 7.77
N ASP A 379 22.80 -1.90 8.47
CA ASP A 379 22.14 -3.15 8.14
C ASP A 379 20.91 -3.34 9.03
N PRO A 380 19.69 -3.46 8.44
CA PRO A 380 18.45 -3.69 9.19
C PRO A 380 18.45 -5.00 9.99
N TRP A 381 19.19 -6.02 9.54
CA TRP A 381 19.31 -7.29 10.25
C TRP A 381 20.16 -7.15 11.52
N GLN A 382 21.24 -6.38 11.49
CA GLN A 382 22.00 -6.05 12.70
C GLN A 382 21.14 -5.28 13.70
N ALA A 383 20.33 -4.30 13.24
CA ALA A 383 19.37 -3.61 14.08
C ALA A 383 18.36 -4.57 14.72
N PHE A 384 17.87 -5.53 13.94
CA PHE A 384 16.92 -6.54 14.39
C PHE A 384 17.51 -7.45 15.48
N TYR A 385 18.68 -8.04 15.21
CA TYR A 385 19.33 -8.94 16.19
C TYR A 385 19.69 -8.20 17.46
N LYS A 386 20.17 -6.95 17.37
CA LYS A 386 20.48 -6.13 18.55
C LYS A 386 19.22 -5.78 19.35
N ALA A 387 18.13 -5.43 18.67
CA ALA A 387 16.85 -5.21 19.34
C ALA A 387 16.35 -6.48 20.05
N LYS A 388 16.44 -7.62 19.39
CA LYS A 388 16.02 -8.93 19.92
C LYS A 388 16.84 -9.36 21.15
N GLN A 389 18.14 -9.13 21.15
CA GLN A 389 19.03 -9.37 22.31
C GLN A 389 18.63 -8.54 23.55
N ASN A 390 18.18 -7.30 23.35
CA ASN A 390 17.80 -6.39 24.41
C ASN A 390 16.34 -6.56 24.85
N LEU A 391 15.55 -7.40 24.17
CA LEU A 391 14.11 -7.53 24.36
C LEU A 391 13.80 -8.58 25.43
N LYS A 392 13.19 -8.17 26.54
CA LYS A 392 12.68 -9.07 27.59
C LYS A 392 11.31 -9.64 27.18
N SER A 393 10.95 -10.79 27.74
CA SER A 393 9.69 -11.50 27.44
C SER A 393 8.42 -10.68 27.69
N SER A 394 8.46 -9.71 28.60
CA SER A 394 7.36 -8.80 28.92
C SER A 394 7.32 -7.53 28.05
N GLN A 395 8.33 -7.31 27.21
CA GLN A 395 8.44 -6.10 26.39
C GLN A 395 7.94 -6.33 24.96
N THR A 396 7.71 -5.24 24.26
CA THR A 396 7.21 -5.25 22.87
C THR A 396 8.25 -4.66 21.94
N LEU A 397 8.46 -5.32 20.80
CA LEU A 397 9.23 -4.82 19.67
C LEU A 397 8.29 -4.46 18.51
N ILE A 398 8.44 -3.24 18.01
CA ILE A 398 7.76 -2.80 16.80
C ILE A 398 8.76 -2.53 15.69
N ILE A 399 8.49 -3.04 14.50
CA ILE A 399 9.21 -2.74 13.28
C ILE A 399 8.31 -1.85 12.45
N THR A 400 8.72 -0.58 12.18
CA THR A 400 7.84 0.40 11.53
C THR A 400 8.60 1.49 10.77
N GLY A 401 7.87 2.40 10.13
CA GLY A 401 8.39 3.53 9.37
C GLY A 401 8.52 3.28 7.86
N SER A 402 8.51 2.01 7.42
CA SER A 402 8.59 1.65 6.01
C SER A 402 8.00 0.27 5.74
N THR A 403 7.20 0.14 4.68
CA THR A 403 6.73 -1.17 4.20
C THR A 403 7.90 -2.06 3.81
N TYR A 404 8.94 -1.48 3.23
CA TYR A 404 10.13 -2.21 2.78
C TYR A 404 10.99 -2.73 3.93
N LEU A 405 11.13 -1.94 5.03
CA LEU A 405 11.78 -2.42 6.23
C LEU A 405 11.00 -3.58 6.87
N CYS A 406 9.69 -3.41 7.00
CA CYS A 406 8.82 -4.45 7.57
C CYS A 406 8.87 -5.73 6.72
N GLY A 407 8.77 -5.61 5.41
CA GLY A 407 8.83 -6.74 4.49
C GLY A 407 10.16 -7.47 4.50
N GLU A 408 11.28 -6.73 4.59
CA GLU A 408 12.61 -7.33 4.68
C GLU A 408 12.77 -8.14 5.97
N LEU A 409 12.45 -7.55 7.12
CA LEU A 409 12.61 -8.23 8.40
C LEU A 409 11.52 -9.30 8.66
N ARG A 410 10.37 -9.21 7.95
CA ARG A 410 9.32 -10.23 7.97
C ARG A 410 9.82 -11.59 7.49
N LYS A 411 10.83 -11.62 6.62
CA LYS A 411 11.47 -12.84 6.11
C LYS A 411 12.02 -13.75 7.22
N HIS A 412 12.24 -13.21 8.43
CA HIS A 412 12.63 -14.02 9.61
C HIS A 412 11.56 -15.05 10.02
N TRP A 413 10.27 -14.74 9.79
CA TRP A 413 9.14 -15.60 10.18
C TRP A 413 8.46 -16.26 8.98
N ILE A 414 8.39 -15.56 7.86
CA ILE A 414 7.75 -16.02 6.64
C ILE A 414 8.70 -15.66 5.49
N SER A 415 9.45 -16.66 5.03
CA SER A 415 10.44 -16.46 3.98
C SER A 415 9.78 -16.10 2.64
N GLU A 416 10.52 -15.44 1.77
CA GLU A 416 10.08 -15.18 0.40
C GLU A 416 9.74 -16.47 -0.34
N GLU A 417 10.56 -17.49 -0.19
CA GLU A 417 10.35 -18.82 -0.78
C GLU A 417 9.01 -19.45 -0.33
N GLN A 418 8.69 -19.34 0.97
CA GLN A 418 7.39 -19.81 1.47
C GLN A 418 6.21 -19.09 0.81
N ILE A 419 6.32 -17.77 0.61
CA ILE A 419 5.28 -16.97 -0.07
C ILE A 419 5.19 -17.38 -1.55
N LEU A 420 6.31 -17.53 -2.24
CA LEU A 420 6.35 -17.95 -3.64
C LEU A 420 5.75 -19.35 -3.84
N LYS A 421 6.02 -20.28 -2.93
CA LYS A 421 5.50 -21.65 -2.95
C LYS A 421 4.02 -21.73 -2.60
N SER A 422 3.61 -21.11 -1.47
CA SER A 422 2.23 -21.15 -0.99
C SER A 422 1.29 -20.19 -1.71
N ARG A 423 1.83 -19.13 -2.32
CA ARG A 423 1.09 -18.02 -2.92
C ARG A 423 0.20 -17.29 -1.89
N LYS A 424 0.62 -17.29 -0.63
CA LYS A 424 -0.06 -16.67 0.51
C LYS A 424 0.94 -15.99 1.42
N SER A 425 0.53 -14.90 2.06
CA SER A 425 1.34 -14.20 3.06
C SER A 425 1.04 -14.64 4.50
N PHE A 426 0.01 -15.46 4.69
CA PHE A 426 -0.38 -16.02 5.99
C PHE A 426 -0.67 -17.51 5.82
N ASN A 427 -0.30 -18.28 6.83
CA ASN A 427 -0.63 -19.72 6.92
C ASN A 427 -2.10 -19.91 7.28
#